data_4df90c53e52cc6f9e98f54040c060d78
#
_entry.id   4df90c53e52cc6f9e98f54040c060d78
#
_cell.length_a   1.000
_cell.length_b   1.000
_cell.length_c   1.000
_cell.angle_alpha   90.00
_cell.angle_beta   90.00
_cell.angle_gamma   90.00
#
_symmetry.space_group_name_H-M   'P 1'
#
loop_
_entity.id
_entity.type
_entity.pdbx_description
1 polymer ?
#
loop_
_entity_poly.entity_id
_entity_poly.type
_entity_poly.pdbx_seq_one_letter_code
_entity_poly.pdbx_strand_id
1 'polypeptide(L)'
;MPKQILPRVSKITKRNGATVPFDVEKIAIAVKKAMQATGEYVEGSHEKVAKAVEKTLQRRKQADSKFIPSVEGVQDEVEKELMLLGFTTTAKAYILYRVERSRIRYQHGQIPEHVKKLSEESKKYFEGNPLGEFVYLRTYARWIESENRRETWVETVGRYMSFMRENLGRKLSDAEYAELHEAILKQEVMPSMRLMQFSGEPARRCNTCAYNCTYTAPTKIEDFAEIMYLSMQGCGVGF
;
A
#
# COMPACT_ATOMS: atom_id res chain seq x y z
N MET A 1 13.64 -31.17 9.17
CA MET A 1 12.33 -30.85 8.60
C MET A 1 12.45 -30.84 7.08
N PRO A 2 11.58 -31.51 6.31
CA PRO A 2 11.68 -31.52 4.85
C PRO A 2 11.53 -30.09 4.33
N LYS A 3 12.40 -29.69 3.38
CA LYS A 3 12.28 -28.40 2.68
C LYS A 3 10.95 -28.39 1.95
N GLN A 4 10.02 -27.54 2.40
CA GLN A 4 8.74 -27.35 1.76
C GLN A 4 8.99 -26.73 0.37
N ILE A 5 8.69 -27.48 -0.69
CA ILE A 5 8.83 -27.00 -2.07
C ILE A 5 7.69 -26.02 -2.32
N LEU A 6 8.02 -24.74 -2.43
CA LEU A 6 7.04 -23.67 -2.73
C LEU A 6 6.65 -23.73 -4.22
N PRO A 7 5.38 -23.46 -4.56
CA PRO A 7 4.92 -23.46 -5.95
C PRO A 7 5.57 -22.31 -6.73
N ARG A 8 5.96 -22.58 -7.97
CA ARG A 8 6.59 -21.58 -8.85
C ARG A 8 5.55 -20.55 -9.33
N VAL A 9 5.89 -19.29 -9.25
CA VAL A 9 5.15 -18.20 -9.91
C VAL A 9 5.63 -18.16 -11.36
N SER A 10 4.75 -18.50 -12.32
CA SER A 10 5.09 -18.59 -13.73
C SER A 10 4.59 -17.40 -14.56
N LYS A 11 3.64 -16.64 -14.04
CA LYS A 11 2.95 -15.55 -14.77
C LYS A 11 2.86 -14.29 -13.92
N ILE A 12 2.81 -13.14 -14.60
CA ILE A 12 2.59 -11.82 -14.02
C ILE A 12 1.61 -11.03 -14.88
N THR A 13 0.73 -10.27 -14.25
CA THR A 13 -0.21 -9.37 -14.95
C THR A 13 0.42 -8.01 -15.13
N LYS A 14 0.50 -7.56 -16.38
CA LYS A 14 0.94 -6.19 -16.74
C LYS A 14 -0.16 -5.17 -16.43
N ARG A 15 0.23 -3.87 -16.41
CA ARG A 15 -0.68 -2.74 -16.21
C ARG A 15 -1.84 -2.63 -17.21
N ASN A 16 -1.66 -3.16 -18.41
CA ASN A 16 -2.71 -3.22 -19.44
C ASN A 16 -3.57 -4.49 -19.37
N GLY A 17 -3.51 -5.24 -18.27
CA GLY A 17 -4.25 -6.48 -18.07
C GLY A 17 -3.66 -7.72 -18.75
N ALA A 18 -2.66 -7.58 -19.62
CA ALA A 18 -2.04 -8.71 -20.30
C ALA A 18 -1.21 -9.57 -19.32
N THR A 19 -1.40 -10.87 -19.37
CA THR A 19 -0.61 -11.83 -18.59
C THR A 19 0.60 -12.29 -19.40
N VAL A 20 1.79 -12.19 -18.79
CA VAL A 20 3.07 -12.56 -19.40
C VAL A 20 3.89 -13.48 -18.47
N PRO A 21 4.93 -14.18 -18.96
CA PRO A 21 5.81 -14.95 -18.10
C PRO A 21 6.45 -14.09 -17.01
N PHE A 22 6.49 -14.60 -15.79
CA PHE A 22 7.21 -13.98 -14.68
C PHE A 22 8.71 -14.25 -14.80
N ASP A 23 9.50 -13.21 -14.59
CA ASP A 23 10.94 -13.26 -14.71
C ASP A 23 11.57 -12.53 -13.52
N VAL A 24 12.19 -13.29 -12.61
CA VAL A 24 12.84 -12.77 -11.41
C VAL A 24 14.10 -11.96 -11.73
N GLU A 25 14.77 -12.25 -12.85
CA GLU A 25 15.98 -11.55 -13.27
C GLU A 25 15.69 -10.05 -13.53
N LYS A 26 14.52 -9.74 -14.03
CA LYS A 26 14.09 -8.34 -14.21
C LYS A 26 14.02 -7.57 -12.89
N ILE A 27 13.65 -8.25 -11.81
CA ILE A 27 13.67 -7.66 -10.46
C ILE A 27 15.11 -7.42 -10.03
N ALA A 28 15.98 -8.42 -10.18
CA ALA A 28 17.39 -8.30 -9.82
C ALA A 28 18.08 -7.14 -10.56
N ILE A 29 17.86 -7.01 -11.86
CA ILE A 29 18.42 -5.93 -12.69
C ILE A 29 17.90 -4.55 -12.22
N ALA A 30 16.59 -4.44 -11.95
CA ALA A 30 16.01 -3.17 -11.51
C ALA A 30 16.55 -2.75 -10.13
N VAL A 31 16.64 -3.68 -9.19
CA VAL A 31 17.20 -3.45 -7.85
C VAL A 31 18.69 -3.10 -7.94
N LYS A 32 19.47 -3.81 -8.76
CA LYS A 32 20.90 -3.51 -8.98
C LYS A 32 21.11 -2.07 -9.43
N LYS A 33 20.36 -1.63 -10.44
CA LYS A 33 20.42 -0.25 -10.92
C LYS A 33 20.08 0.77 -9.84
N ALA A 34 19.05 0.51 -9.04
CA ALA A 34 18.67 1.38 -7.94
C ALA A 34 19.76 1.46 -6.87
N MET A 35 20.33 0.32 -6.45
CA MET A 35 21.42 0.27 -5.48
C MET A 35 22.70 0.97 -5.98
N GLN A 36 23.02 0.81 -7.26
CA GLN A 36 24.16 1.52 -7.86
C GLN A 36 23.96 3.04 -7.87
N ALA A 37 22.76 3.49 -8.20
CA ALA A 37 22.41 4.91 -8.23
C ALA A 37 22.43 5.56 -6.82
N THR A 38 22.23 4.79 -5.77
CA THR A 38 22.20 5.28 -4.37
C THR A 38 23.49 5.03 -3.60
N GLY A 39 24.46 4.33 -4.20
CA GLY A 39 25.70 3.96 -3.52
C GLY A 39 25.58 2.85 -2.48
N GLU A 40 24.42 2.20 -2.35
CA GLU A 40 24.21 1.07 -1.43
C GLU A 40 24.47 -0.30 -2.09
N TYR A 41 25.07 -0.33 -3.28
CA TYR A 41 25.34 -1.59 -3.97
C TYR A 41 26.45 -2.40 -3.28
N VAL A 42 26.10 -3.62 -2.92
CA VAL A 42 27.03 -4.67 -2.48
C VAL A 42 26.85 -5.88 -3.40
N GLU A 43 27.92 -6.54 -3.76
CA GLU A 43 27.86 -7.71 -4.64
C GLU A 43 26.93 -8.80 -4.09
N GLY A 44 26.03 -9.30 -4.94
CA GLY A 44 25.01 -10.28 -4.57
C GLY A 44 23.81 -9.74 -3.80
N SER A 45 23.82 -8.45 -3.36
CA SER A 45 22.71 -7.86 -2.60
C SER A 45 21.40 -7.80 -3.40
N HIS A 46 21.47 -7.43 -4.66
CA HIS A 46 20.33 -7.35 -5.57
C HIS A 46 19.66 -8.72 -5.80
N GLU A 47 20.47 -9.80 -5.88
CA GLU A 47 19.94 -11.16 -5.98
C GLU A 47 19.25 -11.60 -4.68
N LYS A 48 19.79 -11.22 -3.52
CA LYS A 48 19.14 -11.51 -2.23
C LYS A 48 17.76 -10.88 -2.16
N VAL A 49 17.62 -9.61 -2.57
CA VAL A 49 16.32 -8.93 -2.63
C VAL A 49 15.38 -9.64 -3.61
N ALA A 50 15.84 -9.93 -4.83
CA ALA A 50 15.01 -10.60 -5.84
C ALA A 50 14.52 -11.99 -5.38
N LYS A 51 15.39 -12.78 -4.74
CA LYS A 51 15.03 -14.09 -4.16
C LYS A 51 14.05 -13.95 -2.99
N ALA A 52 14.18 -12.93 -2.16
CA ALA A 52 13.26 -12.67 -1.05
C ALA A 52 11.86 -12.32 -1.58
N VAL A 53 11.78 -11.45 -2.58
CA VAL A 53 10.53 -11.11 -3.28
C VAL A 53 9.90 -12.37 -3.91
N GLU A 54 10.67 -13.15 -4.65
CA GLU A 54 10.19 -14.40 -5.26
C GLU A 54 9.60 -15.33 -4.21
N LYS A 55 10.30 -15.54 -3.10
CA LYS A 55 9.84 -16.39 -2.00
C LYS A 55 8.52 -15.90 -1.39
N THR A 56 8.35 -14.59 -1.25
CA THR A 56 7.11 -13.99 -0.73
C THR A 56 5.95 -14.20 -1.71
N LEU A 57 6.17 -14.02 -3.01
CA LEU A 57 5.18 -14.30 -4.04
C LEU A 57 4.80 -15.79 -4.12
N GLN A 58 5.76 -16.69 -3.95
CA GLN A 58 5.53 -18.13 -3.91
C GLN A 58 4.67 -18.55 -2.71
N ARG A 59 4.89 -17.94 -1.54
CA ARG A 59 4.04 -18.15 -0.35
C ARG A 59 2.60 -17.70 -0.59
N ARG A 60 2.40 -16.55 -1.24
CA ARG A 60 1.05 -16.09 -1.62
C ARG A 60 0.39 -17.05 -2.60
N LYS A 61 1.14 -17.57 -3.57
CA LYS A 61 0.63 -18.58 -4.50
C LYS A 61 0.33 -19.92 -3.82
N GLN A 62 1.03 -20.27 -2.77
CA GLN A 62 0.72 -21.45 -1.96
C GLN A 62 -0.60 -21.29 -1.18
N ALA A 63 -0.87 -20.07 -0.67
CA ALA A 63 -2.10 -19.75 0.02
C ALA A 63 -3.30 -19.64 -0.94
N ASP A 64 -3.07 -19.13 -2.16
CA ASP A 64 -4.07 -19.02 -3.22
C ASP A 64 -3.51 -19.54 -4.54
N SER A 65 -3.97 -20.71 -4.96
CA SER A 65 -3.52 -21.37 -6.21
C SER A 65 -3.85 -20.56 -7.47
N LYS A 66 -4.84 -19.65 -7.43
CA LYS A 66 -5.23 -18.77 -8.52
C LYS A 66 -4.42 -17.46 -8.54
N PHE A 67 -3.63 -17.20 -7.51
CA PHE A 67 -2.86 -15.97 -7.39
C PHE A 67 -1.91 -15.78 -8.58
N ILE A 68 -2.03 -14.63 -9.25
CA ILE A 68 -1.11 -14.12 -10.27
C ILE A 68 -0.70 -12.72 -9.82
N PRO A 69 0.58 -12.46 -9.51
CA PRO A 69 1.02 -11.14 -9.09
C PRO A 69 0.85 -10.11 -10.21
N SER A 70 0.51 -8.88 -9.85
CA SER A 70 0.60 -7.73 -10.75
C SER A 70 2.00 -7.10 -10.70
N VAL A 71 2.37 -6.33 -11.73
CA VAL A 71 3.64 -5.58 -11.73
C VAL A 71 3.73 -4.66 -10.51
N GLU A 72 2.64 -4.00 -10.14
CA GLU A 72 2.62 -3.12 -8.97
C GLU A 72 2.82 -3.91 -7.67
N GLY A 73 2.11 -5.04 -7.51
CA GLY A 73 2.27 -5.90 -6.34
C GLY A 73 3.69 -6.45 -6.19
N VAL A 74 4.37 -6.76 -7.30
CA VAL A 74 5.79 -7.15 -7.28
C VAL A 74 6.66 -5.98 -6.83
N GLN A 75 6.41 -4.77 -7.32
CA GLN A 75 7.14 -3.57 -6.94
C GLN A 75 6.94 -3.22 -5.46
N ASP A 76 5.73 -3.40 -4.92
CA ASP A 76 5.45 -3.21 -3.50
C ASP A 76 6.24 -4.20 -2.63
N GLU A 77 6.39 -5.45 -3.07
CA GLU A 77 7.23 -6.42 -2.35
C GLU A 77 8.72 -6.09 -2.46
N VAL A 78 9.20 -5.58 -3.60
CA VAL A 78 10.58 -5.08 -3.73
C VAL A 78 10.87 -3.98 -2.73
N GLU A 79 9.96 -3.01 -2.57
CA GLU A 79 10.10 -1.93 -1.60
C GLU A 79 10.21 -2.45 -0.17
N LYS A 80 9.34 -3.38 0.21
CA LYS A 80 9.36 -3.99 1.53
C LYS A 80 10.66 -4.75 1.79
N GLU A 81 11.09 -5.57 0.85
CA GLU A 81 12.31 -6.38 1.01
C GLU A 81 13.57 -5.49 1.06
N LEU A 82 13.62 -4.39 0.30
CA LEU A 82 14.70 -3.41 0.41
C LEU A 82 14.77 -2.80 1.81
N MET A 83 13.62 -2.45 2.41
CA MET A 83 13.56 -1.92 3.77
C MET A 83 13.95 -2.96 4.81
N LEU A 84 13.41 -4.18 4.70
CA LEU A 84 13.70 -5.27 5.64
C LEU A 84 15.18 -5.68 5.64
N LEU A 85 15.84 -5.59 4.48
CA LEU A 85 17.26 -5.88 4.33
C LEU A 85 18.18 -4.68 4.63
N GLY A 86 17.62 -3.53 5.06
CA GLY A 86 18.37 -2.36 5.49
C GLY A 86 18.79 -1.40 4.38
N PHE A 87 18.39 -1.63 3.11
CA PHE A 87 18.69 -0.75 1.98
C PHE A 87 17.70 0.43 1.89
N THR A 88 17.67 1.25 2.93
CA THR A 88 16.64 2.28 3.11
C THR A 88 16.76 3.44 2.12
N THR A 89 17.99 3.84 1.76
CA THR A 89 18.23 4.87 0.74
C THR A 89 17.78 4.38 -0.63
N THR A 90 18.11 3.13 -0.96
CA THR A 90 17.66 2.49 -2.20
C THR A 90 16.14 2.35 -2.25
N ALA A 91 15.51 1.93 -1.14
CA ALA A 91 14.05 1.83 -1.05
C ALA A 91 13.39 3.18 -1.33
N LYS A 92 13.86 4.26 -0.71
CA LYS A 92 13.37 5.62 -0.94
C LYS A 92 13.53 6.04 -2.41
N ALA A 93 14.71 5.84 -2.98
CA ALA A 93 14.96 6.18 -4.39
C ALA A 93 14.10 5.36 -5.34
N TYR A 94 13.90 4.06 -5.06
CA TYR A 94 13.07 3.17 -5.86
C TYR A 94 11.61 3.64 -5.90
N ILE A 95 11.07 4.04 -4.76
CA ILE A 95 9.70 4.57 -4.64
C ILE A 95 9.55 5.89 -5.40
N LEU A 96 10.48 6.84 -5.20
CA LEU A 96 10.46 8.12 -5.92
C LEU A 96 10.55 7.92 -7.44
N TYR A 97 11.40 7.00 -7.89
CA TYR A 97 11.49 6.63 -9.30
C TYR A 97 10.17 6.06 -9.84
N ARG A 98 9.47 5.20 -9.08
CA ARG A 98 8.14 4.68 -9.48
C ARG A 98 7.13 5.80 -9.65
N VAL A 99 7.09 6.73 -8.69
CA VAL A 99 6.19 7.91 -8.77
C VAL A 99 6.48 8.71 -10.02
N GLU A 100 7.75 9.02 -10.29
CA GLU A 100 8.13 9.80 -11.46
C GLU A 100 7.82 9.05 -12.78
N ARG A 101 8.10 7.76 -12.86
CA ARG A 101 7.74 6.93 -14.03
C ARG A 101 6.22 6.84 -14.23
N SER A 102 5.44 6.86 -13.16
CA SER A 102 3.99 6.94 -13.23
C SER A 102 3.54 8.28 -13.77
N ARG A 103 4.16 9.38 -13.32
CA ARG A 103 3.92 10.73 -13.80
C ARG A 103 4.23 10.89 -15.30
N ILE A 104 5.39 10.36 -15.75
CA ILE A 104 5.77 10.37 -17.17
C ILE A 104 4.78 9.60 -18.03
N ARG A 105 4.35 8.40 -17.62
CA ARG A 105 3.31 7.63 -18.32
C ARG A 105 2.00 8.38 -18.41
N TYR A 106 1.66 9.08 -17.37
CA TYR A 106 0.49 9.94 -17.28
C TYR A 106 0.51 11.03 -18.38
N GLN A 107 1.65 11.66 -18.59
CA GLN A 107 1.84 12.69 -19.60
C GLN A 107 1.76 12.14 -21.03
N HIS A 108 2.07 10.85 -21.25
CA HIS A 108 2.06 10.21 -22.57
C HIS A 108 0.71 9.59 -23.00
N GLY A 109 -0.39 9.91 -22.34
CA GLY A 109 -1.75 9.60 -22.83
C GLY A 109 -2.23 8.17 -22.62
N GLN A 110 -1.52 7.34 -21.88
CA GLN A 110 -1.91 5.94 -21.56
C GLN A 110 -2.88 5.82 -20.38
N ILE A 111 -3.27 6.94 -19.77
CA ILE A 111 -4.13 6.98 -18.58
C ILE A 111 -5.47 7.58 -18.96
N PRO A 112 -6.60 6.99 -18.54
CA PRO A 112 -7.94 7.52 -18.81
C PRO A 112 -8.08 8.97 -18.36
N GLU A 113 -8.83 9.76 -19.11
CA GLU A 113 -8.97 11.21 -18.89
C GLU A 113 -9.52 11.55 -17.50
N HIS A 114 -10.48 10.75 -17.00
CA HIS A 114 -11.01 10.95 -15.65
C HIS A 114 -9.94 10.79 -14.57
N VAL A 115 -9.01 9.84 -14.75
CA VAL A 115 -7.88 9.60 -13.82
C VAL A 115 -6.88 10.76 -13.88
N LYS A 116 -6.66 11.33 -15.07
CA LYS A 116 -5.81 12.53 -15.22
C LYS A 116 -6.37 13.69 -14.41
N LYS A 117 -7.66 13.99 -14.56
CA LYS A 117 -8.32 15.06 -13.81
C LYS A 117 -8.20 14.87 -12.30
N LEU A 118 -8.53 13.67 -11.80
CA LEU A 118 -8.44 13.35 -10.37
C LEU A 118 -7.01 13.48 -9.83
N SER A 119 -6.00 13.09 -10.62
CA SER A 119 -4.61 13.20 -10.21
C SER A 119 -4.12 14.65 -10.25
N GLU A 120 -4.51 15.45 -11.25
CA GLU A 120 -4.20 16.88 -11.32
C GLU A 120 -4.83 17.63 -10.15
N GLU A 121 -6.08 17.31 -9.83
CA GLU A 121 -6.75 17.84 -8.66
C GLU A 121 -6.03 17.44 -7.36
N SER A 122 -5.63 16.19 -7.23
CA SER A 122 -4.92 15.70 -6.04
C SER A 122 -3.56 16.34 -5.83
N LYS A 123 -2.83 16.68 -6.89
CA LYS A 123 -1.51 17.32 -6.80
C LYS A 123 -1.53 18.66 -6.08
N LYS A 124 -2.61 19.42 -6.22
CA LYS A 124 -2.76 20.73 -5.56
C LYS A 124 -2.57 20.63 -4.05
N TYR A 125 -2.99 19.53 -3.46
CA TYR A 125 -2.95 19.33 -2.00
C TYR A 125 -1.55 18.91 -1.49
N PHE A 126 -0.63 18.53 -2.39
CA PHE A 126 0.73 18.17 -2.04
C PHE A 126 1.79 19.13 -2.63
N GLU A 127 1.35 20.28 -3.14
CA GLU A 127 2.24 21.28 -3.69
C GLU A 127 3.21 21.77 -2.60
N GLY A 128 4.51 21.66 -2.87
CA GLY A 128 5.55 21.96 -1.88
C GLY A 128 5.79 20.89 -0.80
N ASN A 129 5.01 19.80 -0.77
CA ASN A 129 5.13 18.73 0.23
C ASN A 129 5.32 17.33 -0.40
N PRO A 130 6.46 17.07 -1.06
CA PRO A 130 6.73 15.78 -1.70
C PRO A 130 6.82 14.60 -0.71
N LEU A 131 7.22 14.87 0.55
CA LEU A 131 7.25 13.87 1.60
C LEU A 131 5.83 13.45 2.00
N GLY A 132 4.91 14.40 2.11
CA GLY A 132 3.51 14.13 2.39
C GLY A 132 2.87 13.30 1.28
N GLU A 133 3.10 13.63 0.00
CA GLU A 133 2.63 12.84 -1.14
C GLU A 133 3.18 11.39 -1.10
N PHE A 134 4.45 11.25 -0.78
CA PHE A 134 5.07 9.93 -0.63
C PHE A 134 4.43 9.10 0.47
N VAL A 135 4.25 9.66 1.67
CA VAL A 135 3.61 8.98 2.82
C VAL A 135 2.18 8.59 2.47
N TYR A 136 1.45 9.49 1.80
CA TYR A 136 0.10 9.24 1.33
C TYR A 136 0.06 8.03 0.37
N LEU A 137 0.83 8.05 -0.70
CA LEU A 137 0.86 6.99 -1.72
C LEU A 137 1.26 5.63 -1.14
N ARG A 138 2.17 5.64 -0.15
CA ARG A 138 2.64 4.41 0.49
C ARG A 138 1.63 3.83 1.48
N THR A 139 0.95 4.68 2.25
CA THR A 139 0.19 4.25 3.44
C THR A 139 -1.31 4.25 3.20
N TYR A 140 -1.84 5.26 2.54
CA TYR A 140 -3.28 5.53 2.49
C TYR A 140 -3.93 5.21 1.15
N ALA A 141 -3.19 5.42 0.04
CA ALA A 141 -3.69 5.15 -1.31
C ALA A 141 -3.91 3.66 -1.53
N ARG A 142 -5.17 3.23 -1.62
CA ARG A 142 -5.53 1.83 -1.84
C ARG A 142 -5.44 1.46 -3.32
N TRP A 143 -5.28 0.18 -3.57
CA TRP A 143 -5.29 -0.37 -4.91
C TRP A 143 -6.72 -0.54 -5.41
N ILE A 144 -6.99 -0.04 -6.60
CA ILE A 144 -8.27 -0.21 -7.32
C ILE A 144 -8.05 -1.29 -8.38
N GLU A 145 -8.54 -2.51 -8.10
CA GLU A 145 -8.33 -3.67 -8.97
C GLU A 145 -8.91 -3.46 -10.37
N SER A 146 -10.11 -2.87 -10.46
CA SER A 146 -10.80 -2.64 -11.74
C SER A 146 -10.05 -1.71 -12.69
N GLU A 147 -9.24 -0.80 -12.15
CA GLU A 147 -8.48 0.18 -12.92
C GLU A 147 -6.98 -0.05 -12.89
N ASN A 148 -6.53 -1.08 -12.15
CA ASN A 148 -5.13 -1.48 -12.01
C ASN A 148 -4.22 -0.30 -11.61
N ARG A 149 -4.65 0.51 -10.65
CA ARG A 149 -3.96 1.70 -10.13
C ARG A 149 -4.23 1.91 -8.63
N ARG A 150 -3.49 2.81 -8.03
CA ARG A 150 -3.79 3.31 -6.69
C ARG A 150 -4.81 4.44 -6.74
N GLU A 151 -5.52 4.63 -5.63
CA GLU A 151 -6.39 5.80 -5.40
C GLU A 151 -5.57 7.10 -5.50
N THR A 152 -6.23 8.16 -5.96
CA THR A 152 -5.79 9.53 -5.81
C THR A 152 -6.22 10.08 -4.44
N TRP A 153 -5.64 11.20 -3.99
CA TRP A 153 -6.00 11.81 -2.70
C TRP A 153 -7.49 12.11 -2.58
N VAL A 154 -8.08 12.68 -3.64
CA VAL A 154 -9.52 12.96 -3.69
C VAL A 154 -10.35 11.69 -3.50
N GLU A 155 -9.96 10.59 -4.14
CA GLU A 155 -10.66 9.30 -3.99
C GLU A 155 -10.50 8.71 -2.59
N THR A 156 -9.32 8.82 -1.99
CA THR A 156 -9.08 8.35 -0.62
C THR A 156 -9.94 9.12 0.40
N VAL A 157 -10.01 10.45 0.28
CA VAL A 157 -10.87 11.27 1.14
C VAL A 157 -12.33 10.94 0.88
N GLY A 158 -12.74 10.81 -0.38
CA GLY A 158 -14.12 10.41 -0.75
C GLY A 158 -14.51 9.06 -0.15
N ARG A 159 -13.63 8.04 -0.21
CA ARG A 159 -13.84 6.72 0.42
C ARG A 159 -13.99 6.83 1.93
N TYR A 160 -13.13 7.61 2.59
CA TYR A 160 -13.21 7.83 4.03
C TYR A 160 -14.53 8.50 4.41
N MET A 161 -14.90 9.59 3.74
CA MET A 161 -16.15 10.32 4.03
C MET A 161 -17.39 9.48 3.76
N SER A 162 -17.40 8.71 2.69
CA SER A 162 -18.50 7.77 2.37
C SER A 162 -18.66 6.73 3.47
N PHE A 163 -17.57 6.15 3.95
CA PHE A 163 -17.59 5.19 5.05
C PHE A 163 -18.06 5.83 6.37
N MET A 164 -17.62 7.06 6.67
CA MET A 164 -18.07 7.78 7.88
C MET A 164 -19.55 8.12 7.80
N ARG A 165 -20.04 8.54 6.62
CA ARG A 165 -21.47 8.83 6.41
C ARG A 165 -22.34 7.57 6.56
N GLU A 166 -21.85 6.44 6.07
CA GLU A 166 -22.52 5.13 6.25
C GLU A 166 -22.68 4.78 7.74
N ASN A 167 -21.66 5.04 8.56
CA ASN A 167 -21.66 4.67 9.99
C ASN A 167 -22.31 5.73 10.90
N LEU A 168 -22.20 6.99 10.60
CA LEU A 168 -22.73 8.08 11.43
C LEU A 168 -24.15 8.49 11.02
N GLY A 169 -24.51 8.27 9.73
CA GLY A 169 -25.83 8.60 9.20
C GLY A 169 -26.21 10.07 9.43
N ARG A 170 -27.31 10.31 10.10
CA ARG A 170 -27.86 11.65 10.36
C ARG A 170 -27.30 12.31 11.63
N LYS A 171 -26.24 11.77 12.25
CA LYS A 171 -25.59 12.41 13.40
C LYS A 171 -24.90 13.72 13.03
N LEU A 172 -24.56 13.88 11.78
CA LEU A 172 -24.05 15.12 11.20
C LEU A 172 -24.98 15.56 10.06
N SER A 173 -25.11 16.86 9.87
CA SER A 173 -25.80 17.45 8.72
C SER A 173 -24.97 17.33 7.44
N ASP A 174 -25.61 17.51 6.28
CA ASP A 174 -24.91 17.51 5.01
C ASP A 174 -23.87 18.64 4.91
N ALA A 175 -24.13 19.79 5.54
CA ALA A 175 -23.18 20.89 5.61
C ALA A 175 -21.93 20.55 6.41
N GLU A 176 -22.08 19.90 7.56
CA GLU A 176 -20.95 19.45 8.38
C GLU A 176 -20.13 18.36 7.66
N TYR A 177 -20.77 17.43 6.94
CA TYR A 177 -20.05 16.46 6.10
C TYR A 177 -19.26 17.16 4.99
N ALA A 178 -19.81 18.17 4.35
CA ALA A 178 -19.13 18.94 3.31
C ALA A 178 -17.94 19.73 3.87
N GLU A 179 -18.11 20.38 5.01
CA GLU A 179 -17.04 21.10 5.71
C GLU A 179 -15.88 20.18 6.09
N LEU A 180 -16.17 19.02 6.71
CA LEU A 180 -15.16 18.02 7.05
C LEU A 180 -14.45 17.47 5.82
N HIS A 181 -15.17 17.21 4.74
CA HIS A 181 -14.58 16.75 3.50
C HIS A 181 -13.56 17.76 2.95
N GLU A 182 -13.93 19.05 2.90
CA GLU A 182 -13.04 20.11 2.43
C GLU A 182 -11.82 20.30 3.35
N ALA A 183 -12.03 20.30 4.67
CA ALA A 183 -10.93 20.45 5.62
C ALA A 183 -9.91 19.28 5.53
N ILE A 184 -10.38 18.06 5.31
CA ILE A 184 -9.50 16.90 5.10
C ILE A 184 -8.80 17.01 3.74
N LEU A 185 -9.52 17.37 2.67
CA LEU A 185 -8.91 17.56 1.35
C LEU A 185 -7.76 18.56 1.39
N LYS A 186 -7.97 19.69 2.06
CA LYS A 186 -6.96 20.75 2.23
C LYS A 186 -5.86 20.40 3.23
N GLN A 187 -5.94 19.24 3.87
CA GLN A 187 -5.01 18.83 4.93
C GLN A 187 -4.98 19.77 6.15
N GLU A 188 -6.05 20.51 6.37
CA GLU A 188 -6.23 21.37 7.56
C GLU A 188 -6.48 20.52 8.81
N VAL A 189 -7.11 19.37 8.63
CA VAL A 189 -7.31 18.35 9.67
C VAL A 189 -6.95 16.95 9.13
N MET A 190 -6.40 16.12 9.99
CA MET A 190 -6.11 14.72 9.69
C MET A 190 -6.99 13.82 10.56
N PRO A 191 -7.86 13.00 9.96
CA PRO A 191 -8.67 12.06 10.73
C PRO A 191 -7.82 10.90 11.25
N SER A 192 -8.45 9.93 11.94
CA SER A 192 -7.76 8.71 12.37
C SER A 192 -6.99 8.09 11.20
N MET A 193 -5.68 7.94 11.37
CA MET A 193 -4.80 7.34 10.37
C MET A 193 -5.26 5.94 9.95
N ARG A 194 -5.71 5.14 10.90
CA ARG A 194 -6.21 3.78 10.64
C ARG A 194 -7.51 3.78 9.86
N LEU A 195 -8.45 4.67 10.21
CA LEU A 195 -9.68 4.82 9.43
C LEU A 195 -9.41 5.38 8.04
N MET A 196 -8.51 6.35 7.89
CA MET A 196 -8.10 6.80 6.57
C MET A 196 -7.52 5.66 5.72
N GLN A 197 -6.73 4.79 6.33
CA GLN A 197 -6.09 3.64 5.66
C GLN A 197 -7.10 2.53 5.34
N PHE A 198 -7.98 2.16 6.28
CA PHE A 198 -8.79 0.94 6.22
C PHE A 198 -10.29 1.17 6.02
N SER A 199 -10.79 2.42 5.97
CA SER A 199 -12.20 2.69 5.72
C SER A 199 -12.71 2.00 4.44
N GLY A 200 -13.98 1.60 4.45
CA GLY A 200 -14.60 0.79 3.43
C GLY A 200 -14.53 -0.71 3.75
N GLU A 201 -14.31 -1.54 2.75
CA GLU A 201 -14.40 -3.00 2.85
C GLU A 201 -13.56 -3.63 3.98
N PRO A 202 -12.29 -3.27 4.22
CA PRO A 202 -11.54 -3.86 5.34
C PRO A 202 -12.14 -3.58 6.70
N ALA A 203 -12.57 -2.34 6.95
CA ALA A 203 -13.17 -1.98 8.23
C ALA A 203 -14.57 -2.56 8.41
N ARG A 204 -15.31 -2.82 7.31
CA ARG A 204 -16.58 -3.57 7.37
C ARG A 204 -16.37 -5.03 7.72
N ARG A 205 -15.29 -5.65 7.23
CA ARG A 205 -14.94 -7.05 7.53
C ARG A 205 -14.42 -7.23 8.95
N CYS A 206 -13.58 -6.31 9.41
CA CYS A 206 -12.97 -6.35 10.73
C CYS A 206 -12.66 -4.93 11.21
N ASN A 207 -13.53 -4.37 12.04
CA ASN A 207 -13.38 -3.00 12.54
C ASN A 207 -12.18 -2.82 13.49
N THR A 208 -11.64 -3.90 14.04
CA THR A 208 -10.43 -3.86 14.88
C THR A 208 -9.24 -3.20 14.17
N CYS A 209 -9.15 -3.37 12.84
CA CYS A 209 -8.08 -2.72 12.05
C CYS A 209 -8.14 -1.19 12.08
N ALA A 210 -9.27 -0.60 12.51
CA ALA A 210 -9.45 0.84 12.62
C ALA A 210 -8.79 1.47 13.87
N TYR A 211 -8.34 0.65 14.81
CA TYR A 211 -7.75 1.07 16.08
C TYR A 211 -6.23 0.94 16.05
N ASN A 212 -5.54 1.96 16.58
CA ASN A 212 -4.07 1.90 16.76
C ASN A 212 -3.70 1.29 18.11
N CYS A 213 -4.46 1.61 19.14
CA CYS A 213 -4.18 1.24 20.53
C CYS A 213 -5.45 0.76 21.20
N THR A 214 -5.27 -0.15 22.12
CA THR A 214 -6.33 -0.63 23.01
C THR A 214 -5.76 -0.91 24.41
N TYR A 215 -6.63 -1.04 25.40
CA TYR A 215 -6.28 -1.38 26.75
C TYR A 215 -7.12 -2.57 27.20
N THR A 216 -6.51 -3.47 27.98
CA THR A 216 -7.20 -4.54 28.67
C THR A 216 -6.58 -4.75 30.05
N ALA A 217 -7.36 -5.28 31.00
CA ALA A 217 -6.87 -5.70 32.31
C ALA A 217 -6.95 -7.24 32.39
N PRO A 218 -5.90 -7.97 32.02
CA PRO A 218 -5.93 -9.42 32.01
C PRO A 218 -6.09 -10.00 33.42
N THR A 219 -7.11 -10.82 33.59
CA THR A 219 -7.44 -11.50 34.84
C THR A 219 -7.41 -13.03 34.72
N LYS A 220 -7.43 -13.52 33.49
CA LYS A 220 -7.42 -14.93 33.12
C LYS A 220 -6.40 -15.20 32.05
N ILE A 221 -5.99 -16.46 31.90
CA ILE A 221 -5.01 -16.83 30.88
C ILE A 221 -5.56 -16.66 29.45
N GLU A 222 -6.86 -16.80 29.28
CA GLU A 222 -7.55 -16.60 28.00
C GLU A 222 -7.44 -15.17 27.49
N ASP A 223 -7.33 -14.18 28.39
CA ASP A 223 -7.21 -12.76 28.05
C ASP A 223 -5.92 -12.50 27.24
N PHE A 224 -4.88 -13.32 27.40
CA PHE A 224 -3.68 -13.23 26.58
C PHE A 224 -3.90 -13.64 25.13
N ALA A 225 -4.87 -14.52 24.85
CA ALA A 225 -5.25 -14.84 23.47
C ALA A 225 -5.94 -13.66 22.80
N GLU A 226 -6.75 -12.89 23.52
CA GLU A 226 -7.37 -11.65 23.02
C GLU A 226 -6.31 -10.58 22.76
N ILE A 227 -5.36 -10.40 23.69
CA ILE A 227 -4.22 -9.48 23.52
C ILE A 227 -3.44 -9.84 22.25
N MET A 228 -3.15 -11.12 22.05
CA MET A 228 -2.45 -11.60 20.87
C MET A 228 -3.24 -11.33 19.59
N TYR A 229 -4.54 -11.62 19.60
CA TYR A 229 -5.43 -11.34 18.47
C TYR A 229 -5.42 -9.86 18.09
N LEU A 230 -5.59 -8.96 19.06
CA LEU A 230 -5.57 -7.51 18.85
C LEU A 230 -4.21 -7.03 18.32
N SER A 231 -3.11 -7.57 18.88
CA SER A 231 -1.75 -7.27 18.43
C SER A 231 -1.52 -7.72 16.98
N MET A 232 -2.04 -8.89 16.60
CA MET A 232 -1.97 -9.40 15.22
C MET A 232 -2.76 -8.54 14.23
N GLN A 233 -3.80 -7.83 14.69
CA GLN A 233 -4.55 -6.84 13.90
C GLN A 233 -3.81 -5.48 13.80
N GLY A 234 -2.68 -5.35 14.47
CA GLY A 234 -1.87 -4.14 14.46
C GLY A 234 -2.20 -3.14 15.56
N CYS A 235 -2.98 -3.54 16.58
CA CYS A 235 -3.21 -2.73 17.77
C CYS A 235 -2.04 -2.85 18.75
N GLY A 236 -1.58 -1.73 19.32
CA GLY A 236 -0.78 -1.75 20.52
C GLY A 236 -1.68 -2.02 21.73
N VAL A 237 -1.46 -3.11 22.44
CA VAL A 237 -2.26 -3.48 23.61
C VAL A 237 -1.51 -3.10 24.88
N GLY A 238 -2.09 -2.17 25.67
CA GLY A 238 -1.65 -1.82 27.02
C GLY A 238 -2.42 -2.63 28.07
N PHE A 239 -1.75 -2.95 29.18
CA PHE A 239 -2.34 -3.63 30.34
C PHE A 239 -1.59 -3.28 31.62
#